data_f6601075e4bdf0c8841e375a530c6c35
#
_entry.id   f6601075e4bdf0c8841e375a530c6c35
#
_cell.length_a   1.000
_cell.length_b   1.000
_cell.length_c   1.000
_cell.angle_alpha   90.00
_cell.angle_beta   90.00
_cell.angle_gamma   90.00
#
_symmetry.space_group_name_H-M   'P 1'
#
loop_
_entity.id
_entity.type
_entity.pdbx_description
1 polymer ?
#
loop_
_entity_poly.entity_id
_entity_poly.type
_entity_poly.pdbx_seq_one_letter_code
_entity_poly.pdbx_strand_id
1 'polypeptide(L)'
;MTLPFTLQQLRILKAIASEKSFTRAADILFVSQPSLSKQIKALENRLNISLINRENNTVSLTEAGKLFLDYAERILALCEESCRALNDLKTGDRGNLTVGASQTIGTYLMPRVLALFAQNYPQMNIKVQVDSTRIIAKNVMDKEIDIAVVGGNVPEELQKNLE
;
A
#
# COMPACT_ATOMS: atom_id res chain seq x y z
N MET A 1 -18.50 -20.22 -1.60
CA MET A 1 -17.80 -20.05 -0.31
C MET A 1 -17.85 -18.57 0.06
N THR A 2 -18.47 -18.19 1.16
CA THR A 2 -18.56 -16.78 1.57
C THR A 2 -17.32 -16.45 2.38
N LEU A 3 -16.59 -15.39 2.00
CA LEU A 3 -15.42 -14.95 2.75
C LEU A 3 -15.83 -14.46 4.15
N PRO A 4 -15.05 -14.78 5.21
CA PRO A 4 -15.35 -14.39 6.58
C PRO A 4 -15.00 -12.91 6.87
N PHE A 5 -14.59 -12.14 5.87
CA PHE A 5 -14.18 -10.73 5.99
C PHE A 5 -14.63 -9.90 4.78
N THR A 6 -14.56 -8.59 4.94
CA THR A 6 -14.82 -7.59 3.89
C THR A 6 -13.58 -6.74 3.62
N LEU A 7 -13.48 -6.12 2.45
CA LEU A 7 -12.39 -5.18 2.12
C LEU A 7 -12.32 -4.01 3.11
N GLN A 8 -13.49 -3.55 3.60
CA GLN A 8 -13.54 -2.50 4.61
C GLN A 8 -12.86 -2.93 5.92
N GLN A 9 -13.06 -4.19 6.35
CA GLN A 9 -12.41 -4.72 7.55
C GLN A 9 -10.90 -4.86 7.37
N LEU A 10 -10.41 -5.19 6.16
CA LEU A 10 -8.98 -5.20 5.85
C LEU A 10 -8.38 -3.80 5.94
N ARG A 11 -9.04 -2.78 5.38
CA ARG A 11 -8.62 -1.36 5.50
C ARG A 11 -8.58 -0.89 6.94
N ILE A 12 -9.56 -1.26 7.75
CA ILE A 12 -9.59 -0.94 9.17
C ILE A 12 -8.41 -1.57 9.91
N LEU A 13 -8.11 -2.85 9.67
CA LEU A 13 -6.98 -3.52 10.30
C LEU A 13 -5.65 -2.84 9.91
N LYS A 14 -5.46 -2.53 8.63
CA LYS A 14 -4.28 -1.80 8.14
C LYS A 14 -4.13 -0.44 8.84
N ALA A 15 -5.20 0.35 8.92
CA ALA A 15 -5.18 1.65 9.58
C ALA A 15 -4.85 1.55 11.08
N ILE A 16 -5.44 0.58 11.80
CA ILE A 16 -5.13 0.37 13.22
C ILE A 16 -3.67 -0.04 13.42
N ALA A 17 -3.14 -0.91 12.56
CA ALA A 17 -1.76 -1.37 12.63
C ALA A 17 -0.76 -0.23 12.40
N SER A 18 -1.02 0.63 11.42
CA SER A 18 -0.22 1.81 11.10
C SER A 18 -0.25 2.84 12.23
N GLU A 19 -1.45 3.20 12.69
CA GLU A 19 -1.65 4.27 13.67
C GLU A 19 -1.39 3.84 15.12
N LYS A 20 -1.41 2.56 15.40
CA LYS A 20 -1.36 1.99 16.76
C LYS A 20 -2.38 2.65 17.72
N SER A 21 -3.51 3.09 17.14
CA SER A 21 -4.56 3.84 17.84
C SER A 21 -5.89 3.67 17.12
N PHE A 22 -6.91 3.22 17.84
CA PHE A 22 -8.29 3.11 17.31
C PHE A 22 -8.88 4.47 16.94
N THR A 23 -8.59 5.50 17.73
CA THR A 23 -9.10 6.86 17.49
C THR A 23 -8.49 7.45 16.22
N ARG A 24 -7.16 7.45 16.10
CA ARG A 24 -6.50 7.96 14.89
C ARG A 24 -6.87 7.18 13.63
N ALA A 25 -6.97 5.86 13.72
CA ALA A 25 -7.43 5.04 12.60
C ALA A 25 -8.85 5.39 12.18
N ALA A 26 -9.73 5.68 13.15
CA ALA A 26 -11.10 6.10 12.87
C ALA A 26 -11.15 7.49 12.18
N ASP A 27 -10.33 8.43 12.64
CA ASP A 27 -10.21 9.77 12.03
C ASP A 27 -9.75 9.68 10.57
N ILE A 28 -8.71 8.89 10.28
CA ILE A 28 -8.18 8.70 8.91
C ILE A 28 -9.23 8.05 7.99
N LEU A 29 -10.02 7.12 8.52
CA LEU A 29 -11.04 6.42 7.75
C LEU A 29 -12.40 7.14 7.71
N PHE A 30 -12.49 8.33 8.35
CA PHE A 30 -13.71 9.13 8.44
C PHE A 30 -14.91 8.36 9.03
N VAL A 31 -14.67 7.53 10.05
CA VAL A 31 -15.69 6.77 10.77
C VAL A 31 -15.62 7.00 12.27
N SER A 32 -16.70 6.68 13.00
CA SER A 32 -16.64 6.74 14.45
C SER A 32 -15.81 5.59 15.04
N GLN A 33 -15.05 5.87 16.09
CA GLN A 33 -14.25 4.86 16.79
C GLN A 33 -15.08 3.65 17.27
N PRO A 34 -16.33 3.81 17.82
CA PRO A 34 -17.17 2.67 18.16
C PRO A 34 -17.53 1.80 16.96
N SER A 35 -17.80 2.40 15.80
CA SER A 35 -18.07 1.67 14.55
C SER A 35 -16.86 0.85 14.11
N LEU A 36 -15.68 1.46 14.14
CA LEU A 36 -14.41 0.80 13.80
C LEU A 36 -14.13 -0.37 14.73
N SER A 37 -14.27 -0.18 16.06
CA SER A 37 -14.12 -1.25 17.05
C SER A 37 -15.09 -2.40 16.85
N LYS A 38 -16.34 -2.10 16.51
CA LYS A 38 -17.38 -3.11 16.20
C LYS A 38 -17.01 -3.94 14.97
N GLN A 39 -16.46 -3.30 13.93
CA GLN A 39 -16.04 -3.96 12.70
C GLN A 39 -14.88 -4.93 12.93
N ILE A 40 -13.88 -4.54 13.70
CA ILE A 40 -12.75 -5.42 14.05
C ILE A 40 -13.23 -6.59 14.92
N LYS A 41 -14.05 -6.33 15.92
CA LYS A 41 -14.61 -7.40 16.78
C LYS A 41 -15.44 -8.40 15.97
N ALA A 42 -16.22 -7.93 15.00
CA ALA A 42 -16.97 -8.80 14.09
C ALA A 42 -16.05 -9.64 13.19
N LEU A 43 -14.92 -9.09 12.74
CA LEU A 43 -13.89 -9.81 12.00
C LEU A 43 -13.26 -10.91 12.85
N GLU A 44 -12.77 -10.57 14.05
CA GLU A 44 -12.18 -11.53 15.00
C GLU A 44 -13.13 -12.67 15.35
N ASN A 45 -14.42 -12.35 15.58
CA ASN A 45 -15.43 -13.35 15.85
C ASN A 45 -15.66 -14.31 14.68
N ARG A 46 -15.69 -13.81 13.44
CA ARG A 46 -15.85 -14.64 12.24
C ARG A 46 -14.66 -15.53 11.96
N LEU A 47 -13.45 -15.03 12.24
CA LEU A 47 -12.21 -15.79 12.10
C LEU A 47 -11.95 -16.71 13.31
N ASN A 48 -12.69 -16.52 14.40
CA ASN A 48 -12.51 -17.19 15.69
C ASN A 48 -11.06 -17.06 16.23
N ILE A 49 -10.44 -15.89 16.00
CA ILE A 49 -9.08 -15.60 16.44
C ILE A 49 -8.94 -14.09 16.72
N SER A 50 -8.19 -13.72 17.76
CA SER A 50 -7.87 -12.33 18.06
C SER A 50 -6.74 -11.84 17.17
N LEU A 51 -6.94 -10.69 16.53
CA LEU A 51 -5.94 -10.04 15.66
C LEU A 51 -5.22 -8.90 16.39
N ILE A 52 -5.84 -8.31 17.41
CA ILE A 52 -5.35 -7.14 18.12
C ILE A 52 -5.24 -7.43 19.62
N ASN A 53 -4.06 -7.14 20.19
CA ASN A 53 -3.87 -7.08 21.62
C ASN A 53 -4.33 -5.71 22.14
N ARG A 54 -5.11 -5.73 23.22
CA ARG A 54 -5.62 -4.54 23.92
C ARG A 54 -5.12 -4.47 25.36
N GLU A 55 -3.86 -4.85 25.58
CA GLU A 55 -3.26 -4.85 26.91
C GLU A 55 -2.59 -3.52 27.20
N ASN A 56 -2.69 -3.06 28.46
CA ASN A 56 -1.99 -1.88 28.97
C ASN A 56 -2.17 -0.58 28.16
N ASN A 57 -3.37 -0.33 27.66
CA ASN A 57 -3.66 0.88 26.89
C ASN A 57 -2.83 1.03 25.58
N THR A 58 -2.14 -0.04 25.16
CA THR A 58 -1.40 -0.08 23.89
C THR A 58 -2.14 -0.93 22.87
N VAL A 59 -2.12 -0.48 21.63
CA VAL A 59 -2.70 -1.20 20.49
C VAL A 59 -1.56 -1.85 19.71
N SER A 60 -1.54 -3.19 19.71
CA SER A 60 -0.56 -3.96 18.95
C SER A 60 -1.24 -5.15 18.28
N LEU A 61 -0.61 -5.71 17.24
CA LEU A 61 -1.11 -6.90 16.58
C LEU A 61 -0.66 -8.16 17.33
N THR A 62 -1.53 -9.17 17.36
CA THR A 62 -1.15 -10.55 17.70
C THR A 62 -0.30 -11.15 16.56
N GLU A 63 0.29 -12.33 16.76
CA GLU A 63 0.96 -13.06 15.67
C GLU A 63 -0.02 -13.38 14.52
N ALA A 64 -1.25 -13.77 14.85
CA ALA A 64 -2.31 -13.95 13.85
C ALA A 64 -2.66 -12.63 13.14
N GLY A 65 -2.66 -11.51 13.88
CA GLY A 65 -2.90 -10.18 13.35
C GLY A 65 -1.82 -9.74 12.36
N LYS A 66 -0.55 -10.02 12.65
CA LYS A 66 0.58 -9.72 11.74
C LYS A 66 0.46 -10.54 10.45
N LEU A 67 0.25 -11.84 10.59
CA LEU A 67 0.06 -12.74 9.44
C LEU A 67 -1.13 -12.29 8.59
N PHE A 68 -2.26 -11.99 9.21
CA PHE A 68 -3.46 -11.57 8.49
C PHE A 68 -3.31 -10.20 7.86
N LEU A 69 -2.55 -9.28 8.47
CA LEU A 69 -2.24 -7.97 7.89
C LEU A 69 -1.46 -8.11 6.58
N ASP A 70 -0.45 -8.97 6.53
CA ASP A 70 0.33 -9.22 5.31
C ASP A 70 -0.60 -9.63 4.14
N TYR A 71 -1.48 -10.60 4.37
CA TYR A 71 -2.47 -10.97 3.36
C TYR A 71 -3.47 -9.86 3.05
N ALA A 72 -3.92 -9.10 4.05
CA ALA A 72 -4.84 -7.98 3.87
C ALA A 72 -4.26 -6.91 2.95
N GLU A 73 -2.99 -6.55 3.13
CA GLU A 73 -2.28 -5.58 2.29
C GLU A 73 -2.17 -6.08 0.84
N ARG A 74 -1.82 -7.34 0.65
CA ARG A 74 -1.76 -7.96 -0.69
C ARG A 74 -3.11 -7.98 -1.40
N ILE A 75 -4.19 -8.31 -0.68
CA ILE A 75 -5.56 -8.30 -1.23
C ILE A 75 -5.97 -6.88 -1.62
N LEU A 76 -5.72 -5.88 -0.77
CA LEU A 76 -6.04 -4.49 -1.05
C LEU A 76 -5.25 -3.97 -2.26
N ALA A 77 -3.95 -4.28 -2.34
CA ALA A 77 -3.12 -3.92 -3.49
C ALA A 77 -3.64 -4.54 -4.80
N LEU A 78 -4.04 -5.81 -4.78
CA LEU A 78 -4.61 -6.48 -5.96
C LEU A 78 -5.94 -5.86 -6.39
N CYS A 79 -6.78 -5.45 -5.44
CA CYS A 79 -8.02 -4.73 -5.76
C CYS A 79 -7.72 -3.37 -6.44
N GLU A 80 -6.74 -2.63 -5.95
CA GLU A 80 -6.33 -1.35 -6.55
C GLU A 80 -5.71 -1.54 -7.93
N GLU A 81 -4.89 -2.58 -8.10
CA GLU A 81 -4.32 -2.98 -9.39
C GLU A 81 -5.42 -3.30 -10.41
N SER A 82 -6.44 -4.07 -10.02
CA SER A 82 -7.56 -4.40 -10.89
C SER A 82 -8.35 -3.17 -11.34
N CYS A 83 -8.56 -2.20 -10.45
CA CYS A 83 -9.22 -0.95 -10.77
C CYS A 83 -8.38 -0.11 -11.75
N ARG A 84 -7.05 -0.05 -11.55
CA ARG A 84 -6.14 0.64 -12.48
C ARG A 84 -6.18 0.00 -13.86
N ALA A 85 -6.05 -1.33 -13.95
CA ALA A 85 -6.09 -2.05 -15.21
C ALA A 85 -7.39 -1.81 -16.01
N LEU A 86 -8.54 -1.75 -15.30
CA LEU A 86 -9.82 -1.42 -15.93
C LEU A 86 -9.89 0.04 -16.40
N ASN A 87 -9.30 0.95 -15.65
CA ASN A 87 -9.24 2.36 -16.04
C ASN A 87 -8.37 2.55 -17.31
N ASP A 88 -7.23 1.87 -17.36
CA ASP A 88 -6.33 1.90 -18.53
C ASP A 88 -7.04 1.39 -19.80
N LEU A 89 -7.89 0.38 -19.68
CA LEU A 89 -8.74 -0.09 -20.79
C LEU A 89 -9.77 0.95 -21.22
N LYS A 90 -10.34 1.73 -20.29
CA LYS A 90 -11.36 2.75 -20.59
C LYS A 90 -10.77 3.99 -21.26
N THR A 91 -9.59 4.41 -20.81
CA THR A 91 -8.93 5.61 -21.33
C THR A 91 -8.28 5.37 -22.68
N GLY A 92 -8.16 4.12 -23.11
CA GLY A 92 -7.40 3.77 -24.32
C GLY A 92 -5.89 4.03 -24.15
N ASP A 93 -5.47 4.39 -22.95
CA ASP A 93 -4.07 4.61 -22.61
C ASP A 93 -3.35 3.27 -22.59
N ARG A 94 -2.65 3.00 -23.66
CA ARG A 94 -1.76 1.84 -23.77
C ARG A 94 -0.49 2.11 -22.98
N GLY A 95 -0.59 1.91 -21.66
CA GLY A 95 0.52 1.90 -20.72
C GLY A 95 0.64 3.16 -19.87
N ASN A 96 0.18 3.09 -18.64
CA ASN A 96 0.60 3.98 -17.57
C ASN A 96 1.82 3.35 -16.87
N LEU A 97 2.90 4.10 -16.75
CA LEU A 97 4.09 3.69 -16.03
C LEU A 97 4.33 4.67 -14.87
N THR A 98 4.29 4.17 -13.65
CA THR A 98 4.65 4.94 -12.46
C THR A 98 6.08 4.63 -12.08
N VAL A 99 6.95 5.62 -12.19
CA VAL A 99 8.38 5.50 -11.87
C VAL A 99 8.68 6.20 -10.57
N GLY A 100 9.26 5.50 -9.61
CA GLY A 100 9.78 6.07 -8.38
C GLY A 100 11.26 6.43 -8.51
N ALA A 101 11.66 7.54 -7.92
CA ALA A 101 13.07 7.91 -7.86
C ALA A 101 13.43 8.54 -6.51
N SER A 102 14.65 8.23 -6.01
CA SER A 102 15.19 9.00 -4.88
C SER A 102 15.47 10.44 -5.31
N GLN A 103 15.51 11.39 -4.36
CA GLN A 103 15.61 12.82 -4.66
C GLN A 103 16.75 13.15 -5.64
N THR A 104 17.95 12.65 -5.41
CA THR A 104 19.10 12.91 -6.30
C THR A 104 18.86 12.37 -7.71
N ILE A 105 18.36 11.13 -7.80
CA ILE A 105 18.08 10.48 -9.09
C ILE A 105 16.93 11.20 -9.79
N GLY A 106 15.86 11.52 -9.06
CA GLY A 106 14.67 12.22 -9.59
C GLY A 106 15.00 13.60 -10.14
N THR A 107 15.91 14.33 -9.47
CA THR A 107 16.26 15.68 -9.87
C THR A 107 17.25 15.71 -11.05
N TYR A 108 18.26 14.87 -11.04
CA TYR A 108 19.38 15.00 -11.99
C TYR A 108 19.37 14.00 -13.14
N LEU A 109 18.89 12.77 -12.90
CA LEU A 109 18.93 11.70 -13.91
C LEU A 109 17.60 11.53 -14.62
N MET A 110 16.49 11.48 -13.87
CA MET A 110 15.18 11.15 -14.42
C MET A 110 14.71 12.07 -15.54
N PRO A 111 14.90 13.41 -15.52
CA PRO A 111 14.45 14.26 -16.61
C PRO A 111 15.02 13.86 -17.98
N ARG A 112 16.30 13.48 -18.01
CA ARG A 112 16.97 13.05 -19.24
C ARG A 112 16.48 11.67 -19.72
N VAL A 113 16.29 10.74 -18.79
CA VAL A 113 15.79 9.39 -19.07
C VAL A 113 14.35 9.48 -19.61
N LEU A 114 13.50 10.29 -18.96
CA LEU A 114 12.12 10.50 -19.37
C LEU A 114 11.99 11.15 -20.75
N ALA A 115 12.84 12.14 -21.04
CA ALA A 115 12.84 12.77 -22.36
C ALA A 115 13.16 11.78 -23.47
N LEU A 116 14.16 10.91 -23.26
CA LEU A 116 14.49 9.84 -24.21
C LEU A 116 13.38 8.79 -24.33
N PHE A 117 12.78 8.43 -23.20
CA PHE A 117 11.69 7.45 -23.18
C PHE A 117 10.46 7.97 -23.91
N ALA A 118 10.04 9.23 -23.66
CA ALA A 118 8.89 9.85 -24.31
C ALA A 118 9.06 9.99 -25.83
N GLN A 119 10.30 10.17 -26.31
CA GLN A 119 10.58 10.18 -27.75
C GLN A 119 10.35 8.82 -28.42
N ASN A 120 10.68 7.73 -27.72
CA ASN A 120 10.54 6.37 -28.25
C ASN A 120 9.13 5.78 -28.02
N TYR A 121 8.44 6.23 -26.96
CA TYR A 121 7.14 5.72 -26.56
C TYR A 121 6.13 6.86 -26.29
N PRO A 122 5.76 7.63 -27.31
CA PRO A 122 4.94 8.84 -27.15
C PRO A 122 3.49 8.56 -26.68
N GLN A 123 3.05 7.30 -26.74
CA GLN A 123 1.72 6.87 -26.29
C GLN A 123 1.67 6.41 -24.84
N MET A 124 2.84 6.34 -24.16
CA MET A 124 2.87 5.96 -22.74
C MET A 124 2.73 7.18 -21.85
N ASN A 125 1.84 7.09 -20.88
CA ASN A 125 1.72 8.09 -19.83
C ASN A 125 2.67 7.72 -18.69
N ILE A 126 3.65 8.58 -18.39
CA ILE A 126 4.62 8.33 -17.35
C ILE A 126 4.35 9.27 -16.18
N LYS A 127 4.10 8.70 -15.01
CA LYS A 127 4.03 9.42 -13.75
C LYS A 127 5.33 9.21 -12.99
N VAL A 128 5.94 10.29 -12.51
CA VAL A 128 7.16 10.21 -11.69
C VAL A 128 6.85 10.62 -10.27
N GLN A 129 7.27 9.80 -9.33
CA GLN A 129 7.21 10.10 -7.90
C GLN A 129 8.62 10.21 -7.35
N VAL A 130 8.94 11.35 -6.74
CA VAL A 130 10.26 11.60 -6.15
C VAL A 130 10.11 11.72 -4.65
N ASP A 131 10.83 10.86 -3.92
CA ASP A 131 10.82 10.84 -2.46
C ASP A 131 12.12 10.21 -1.90
N SER A 132 12.21 10.02 -0.59
CA SER A 132 13.29 9.28 0.04
C SER A 132 13.32 7.81 -0.41
N THR A 133 14.51 7.20 -0.44
CA THR A 133 14.68 5.78 -0.81
C THR A 133 13.72 4.86 -0.04
N ARG A 134 13.51 5.12 1.25
CA ARG A 134 12.63 4.32 2.11
C ARG A 134 11.17 4.40 1.66
N ILE A 135 10.67 5.58 1.36
CA ILE A 135 9.28 5.78 0.91
C ILE A 135 9.10 5.17 -0.48
N ILE A 136 10.03 5.41 -1.39
CA ILE A 136 9.98 4.82 -2.73
C ILE A 136 9.99 3.29 -2.66
N ALA A 137 10.88 2.68 -1.87
CA ALA A 137 10.91 1.23 -1.71
C ALA A 137 9.59 0.68 -1.13
N LYS A 138 9.00 1.37 -0.15
CA LYS A 138 7.69 1.00 0.38
C LYS A 138 6.61 1.05 -0.68
N ASN A 139 6.55 2.11 -1.49
CA ASN A 139 5.53 2.29 -2.52
C ASN A 139 5.66 1.26 -3.66
N VAL A 140 6.88 0.74 -3.93
CA VAL A 140 7.07 -0.40 -4.83
C VAL A 140 6.47 -1.67 -4.24
N MET A 141 6.70 -1.94 -2.94
CA MET A 141 6.10 -3.10 -2.26
C MET A 141 4.58 -3.02 -2.21
N ASP A 142 4.04 -1.82 -1.98
CA ASP A 142 2.59 -1.55 -1.97
C ASP A 142 2.01 -1.52 -3.41
N LYS A 143 2.83 -1.78 -4.45
CA LYS A 143 2.46 -1.73 -5.89
C LYS A 143 1.87 -0.38 -6.34
N GLU A 144 2.22 0.69 -5.67
CA GLU A 144 1.88 2.07 -6.06
C GLU A 144 2.85 2.61 -7.12
N ILE A 145 4.05 2.02 -7.20
CA ILE A 145 5.12 2.31 -8.15
C ILE A 145 5.48 1.02 -8.87
N ASP A 146 5.54 1.08 -10.21
CA ASP A 146 5.85 -0.08 -11.05
C ASP A 146 7.35 -0.38 -11.08
N ILE A 147 8.17 0.65 -11.15
CA ILE A 147 9.64 0.55 -11.15
C ILE A 147 10.26 1.70 -10.37
N ALA A 148 11.35 1.44 -9.66
CA ALA A 148 12.07 2.49 -8.93
C ALA A 148 13.56 2.51 -9.23
N VAL A 149 14.13 3.73 -9.24
CA VAL A 149 15.56 3.97 -9.35
C VAL A 149 16.01 4.78 -8.14
N VAL A 150 16.83 4.16 -7.30
CA VAL A 150 17.31 4.79 -6.06
C VAL A 150 18.84 4.79 -5.98
N GLY A 151 19.41 5.87 -5.47
CA GLY A 151 20.87 6.07 -5.36
C GLY A 151 21.47 5.64 -4.02
N GLY A 152 20.75 4.91 -3.19
CA GLY A 152 21.21 4.47 -1.87
C GLY A 152 20.74 3.04 -1.54
N ASN A 153 21.21 2.54 -0.39
CA ASN A 153 20.80 1.21 0.06
C ASN A 153 19.33 1.23 0.47
N VAL A 154 18.57 0.28 -0.04
CA VAL A 154 17.22 -0.02 0.45
C VAL A 154 17.36 -0.66 1.83
N PRO A 155 16.56 -0.26 2.84
CA PRO A 155 16.57 -0.89 4.15
C PRO A 155 16.40 -2.41 4.06
N GLU A 156 17.17 -3.18 4.83
CA GLU A 156 17.18 -4.65 4.78
C GLU A 156 15.79 -5.27 4.98
N GLU A 157 14.97 -4.64 5.81
CA GLU A 157 13.58 -5.03 6.08
C GLU A 157 12.68 -4.97 4.83
N LEU A 158 13.06 -4.15 3.84
CA LEU A 158 12.34 -3.98 2.57
C LEU A 158 12.98 -4.75 1.41
N GLN A 159 14.27 -5.13 1.53
CA GLN A 159 15.00 -5.84 0.45
C GLN A 159 14.45 -7.24 0.17
N LYS A 160 13.94 -7.93 1.20
CA LYS A 160 13.49 -9.34 1.08
C LYS A 160 12.26 -9.52 0.18
N ASN A 161 11.57 -8.45 -0.16
CA ASN A 161 10.33 -8.48 -0.94
C ASN A 161 10.43 -7.67 -2.25
N LEU A 162 11.64 -7.20 -2.59
CA LEU A 162 11.93 -6.50 -3.85
C LEU A 162 12.68 -7.50 -4.76
N GLU A 163 11.95 -8.13 -5.68
CA GLU A 163 12.50 -8.83 -6.86
C GLU A 163 12.16 -8.06 -8.12
#